data_62b5417318f2acbfff28a8f36baa5e83
#
_entry.id   62b5417318f2acbfff28a8f36baa5e83
#
_cell.length_a   1.000
_cell.length_b   1.000
_cell.length_c   1.000
_cell.angle_alpha   90.00
_cell.angle_beta   90.00
_cell.angle_gamma   90.00
#
_symmetry.space_group_name_H-M   'P 1'
#
loop_
_entity.id
_entity.type
_entity.pdbx_description
1 polymer ?
#
loop_
_entity_poly.entity_id
_entity_poly.type
_entity_poly.pdbx_seq_one_letter_code
_entity_poly.pdbx_strand_id
1 'polypeptide(L)'
;MAKLYHTTNTVIRTRQLLMYKDWVPPRLRFWLYMAFGFLYQYVGSINTSYSNQIVSEIALLNEDIQMSGYCTLGGITVCFPVMYRLKFYMYTRQLFFVSAIGIIICNALTMSVTEPWMIWGLAFIAGFCKMLGMFGCTSVFRLCVTPSRNYAVFFPVVYIMVCGGTYLSGITTAYLTYYGNWRLMNLFVIALMMIHCGIVYFMMKPDHRPGPFLSLKGVDFIGLFLWSAFLISGMWLFTYGEHYDWWTSSTIWQATGITLAFFAAALCRSKFHEKPYLPLSIFKFRSVQHLMLLLLGVGILQAAPKLLQSIYLSSVLKYDSLNTISLNWPILYGVVVGSLLAFATFVKWHWGFKKYFIVALMLLTFYEVSMYFLIDGDTNREAFFIPLFAFGVSEVMIGSASNVYLSQSLPFSHFFFGLNSIGYIRCGIGTALGSATVQRLYNWSISKNSLNAADNMDGTVMPFDLPSWSDTMAVISKQAVMISIKECYGYMTAIGILMMMLIIIHHYRLPVIRLLPRMAAIRQWMNTEKTNDPKGSVIPNKAEEDDEDEEDDADCLEYKKEKEN
;
A
#
# COMPACT_ATOMS: atom_id res chain seq x y z
N MET A 1 4.86 -22.12 -35.14
CA MET A 1 4.79 -20.96 -34.25
C MET A 1 4.32 -21.28 -32.83
N ALA A 2 3.15 -21.84 -32.55
CA ALA A 2 2.75 -22.15 -31.16
C ALA A 2 3.71 -23.08 -30.37
N LYS A 3 4.37 -24.03 -31.02
CA LYS A 3 5.36 -24.93 -30.39
C LYS A 3 6.70 -24.25 -30.08
N LEU A 4 7.16 -23.30 -30.92
CA LEU A 4 8.36 -22.47 -30.63
C LEU A 4 8.10 -21.50 -29.49
N TYR A 5 6.91 -20.84 -29.46
CA TYR A 5 6.49 -19.96 -28.39
C TYR A 5 6.38 -20.67 -27.03
N HIS A 6 5.99 -21.95 -27.06
CA HIS A 6 5.91 -22.78 -25.84
C HIS A 6 7.30 -23.21 -25.34
N THR A 7 8.27 -23.49 -26.24
CA THR A 7 9.63 -23.92 -25.86
C THR A 7 10.49 -22.77 -25.38
N THR A 8 10.49 -21.62 -26.04
CA THR A 8 11.17 -20.39 -25.56
C THR A 8 10.62 -19.90 -24.22
N ASN A 9 9.30 -19.88 -24.05
CA ASN A 9 8.70 -19.53 -22.76
C ASN A 9 9.06 -20.51 -21.63
N THR A 10 9.22 -21.79 -21.93
CA THR A 10 9.61 -22.81 -20.93
C THR A 10 11.07 -22.67 -20.54
N VAL A 11 11.95 -22.33 -21.47
CA VAL A 11 13.40 -22.12 -21.24
C VAL A 11 13.61 -20.82 -20.43
N ILE A 12 12.96 -19.73 -20.79
CA ILE A 12 13.02 -18.48 -20.02
C ILE A 12 12.44 -18.68 -18.60
N ARG A 13 11.32 -19.39 -18.46
CA ARG A 13 10.73 -19.72 -17.15
C ARG A 13 11.65 -20.58 -16.30
N THR A 14 12.36 -21.54 -16.88
CA THR A 14 13.28 -22.42 -16.15
C THR A 14 14.57 -21.72 -15.76
N ARG A 15 15.16 -20.87 -16.60
CA ARG A 15 16.38 -20.11 -16.27
C ARG A 15 16.17 -19.11 -15.11
N GLN A 16 15.02 -18.48 -15.02
CA GLN A 16 14.72 -17.48 -13.98
C GLN A 16 14.43 -18.08 -12.60
N LEU A 17 14.16 -19.35 -12.50
CA LEU A 17 13.88 -20.06 -11.26
C LEU A 17 15.07 -20.95 -10.83
N LEU A 18 16.27 -20.69 -11.33
CA LEU A 18 17.51 -21.40 -10.98
C LEU A 18 17.93 -21.29 -9.52
N MET A 19 17.33 -20.35 -8.77
CA MET A 19 17.58 -20.19 -7.33
C MET A 19 17.05 -21.34 -6.48
N TYR A 20 16.15 -22.17 -7.00
CA TYR A 20 15.71 -23.38 -6.32
C TYR A 20 16.66 -24.54 -6.57
N LYS A 21 16.76 -25.46 -5.62
CA LYS A 21 17.47 -26.73 -5.78
C LYS A 21 16.81 -27.56 -6.87
N ASP A 22 17.60 -28.40 -7.51
CA ASP A 22 17.19 -29.11 -8.74
C ASP A 22 16.07 -30.15 -8.52
N TRP A 23 15.96 -30.69 -7.29
CA TRP A 23 14.88 -31.61 -6.90
C TRP A 23 13.48 -30.98 -6.82
N VAL A 24 13.38 -29.65 -6.76
CA VAL A 24 12.09 -28.94 -6.68
C VAL A 24 11.45 -28.89 -8.08
N PRO A 25 10.23 -29.42 -8.28
CA PRO A 25 9.57 -29.40 -9.58
C PRO A 25 9.36 -27.98 -10.13
N PRO A 26 9.59 -27.70 -11.43
CA PRO A 26 9.48 -26.36 -12.01
C PRO A 26 8.12 -25.70 -11.80
N ARG A 27 7.03 -26.47 -11.84
CA ARG A 27 5.68 -25.95 -11.59
C ARG A 27 5.52 -25.47 -10.15
N LEU A 28 6.07 -26.19 -9.18
CA LEU A 28 6.01 -25.83 -7.75
C LEU A 28 6.82 -24.57 -7.47
N ARG A 29 7.95 -24.33 -8.13
CA ARG A 29 8.78 -23.14 -7.97
C ARG A 29 7.99 -21.85 -8.21
N PHE A 30 7.18 -21.82 -9.26
CA PHE A 30 6.33 -20.66 -9.56
C PHE A 30 5.30 -20.40 -8.46
N TRP A 31 4.56 -21.42 -8.05
CA TRP A 31 3.54 -21.29 -7.02
C TRP A 31 4.12 -20.91 -5.64
N LEU A 32 5.32 -21.40 -5.32
CA LEU A 32 6.02 -20.99 -4.10
C LEU A 32 6.35 -19.49 -4.11
N TYR A 33 6.78 -18.94 -5.25
CA TYR A 33 7.02 -17.50 -5.35
C TYR A 33 5.75 -16.68 -5.18
N MET A 34 4.65 -17.13 -5.78
CA MET A 34 3.34 -16.53 -5.60
C MET A 34 2.92 -16.55 -4.13
N ALA A 35 3.04 -17.71 -3.49
CA ALA A 35 2.70 -17.89 -2.09
C ALA A 35 3.58 -17.04 -1.17
N PHE A 36 4.88 -16.92 -1.43
CA PHE A 36 5.77 -16.06 -0.65
C PHE A 36 5.41 -14.58 -0.79
N GLY A 37 5.14 -14.11 -2.02
CA GLY A 37 4.69 -12.74 -2.25
C GLY A 37 3.38 -12.42 -1.53
N PHE A 38 2.42 -13.33 -1.60
CA PHE A 38 1.16 -13.21 -0.87
C PHE A 38 1.39 -13.23 0.66
N LEU A 39 2.24 -14.13 1.16
CA LEU A 39 2.55 -14.27 2.57
C LEU A 39 3.15 -12.99 3.17
N TYR A 40 4.12 -12.36 2.47
CA TYR A 40 4.68 -11.09 2.93
C TYR A 40 3.64 -9.97 3.01
N GLN A 41 2.68 -9.92 2.08
CA GLN A 41 1.59 -8.94 2.13
C GLN A 41 0.61 -9.24 3.27
N TYR A 42 0.23 -10.49 3.41
CA TYR A 42 -0.67 -10.96 4.45
C TYR A 42 -0.15 -10.66 5.85
N VAL A 43 1.07 -11.09 6.16
CA VAL A 43 1.69 -10.92 7.48
C VAL A 43 1.88 -9.46 7.88
N GLY A 44 2.30 -8.61 6.95
CA GLY A 44 2.57 -7.22 7.30
C GLY A 44 1.34 -6.33 7.48
N SER A 45 0.15 -6.83 7.21
CA SER A 45 -1.10 -6.06 7.38
C SER A 45 -1.80 -6.35 8.72
N ILE A 46 -1.27 -7.29 9.48
CA ILE A 46 -1.84 -7.73 10.75
C ILE A 46 -1.87 -6.61 11.80
N ASN A 47 -0.79 -5.84 11.90
CA ASN A 47 -0.66 -4.77 12.89
C ASN A 47 -1.66 -3.62 12.74
N THR A 48 -2.37 -3.52 11.61
CA THR A 48 -3.35 -2.45 11.36
C THR A 48 -4.79 -2.85 11.67
N SER A 49 -5.03 -4.12 12.02
CA SER A 49 -6.39 -4.69 12.03
C SER A 49 -6.98 -4.96 13.41
N TYR A 50 -6.22 -4.81 14.51
CA TYR A 50 -6.65 -5.20 15.86
C TYR A 50 -6.60 -4.08 16.91
N SER A 51 -6.99 -2.86 16.54
CA SER A 51 -6.85 -1.68 17.40
C SER A 51 -7.58 -1.78 18.75
N ASN A 52 -8.84 -2.20 18.77
CA ASN A 52 -9.69 -2.04 19.95
C ASN A 52 -9.30 -2.93 21.15
N GLN A 53 -8.80 -4.14 20.91
CA GLN A 53 -8.43 -5.05 22.02
C GLN A 53 -7.10 -4.66 22.66
N ILE A 54 -6.13 -4.20 21.86
CA ILE A 54 -4.84 -3.72 22.41
C ILE A 54 -5.05 -2.48 23.24
N VAL A 55 -5.90 -1.55 22.79
CA VAL A 55 -6.26 -0.35 23.54
C VAL A 55 -6.76 -0.69 24.93
N SER A 56 -7.63 -1.68 25.06
CA SER A 56 -8.21 -2.06 26.34
C SER A 56 -7.22 -2.80 27.27
N GLU A 57 -6.30 -3.60 26.73
CA GLU A 57 -5.38 -4.41 27.55
C GLU A 57 -4.08 -3.68 27.96
N ILE A 58 -3.54 -2.81 27.10
CA ILE A 58 -2.25 -2.15 27.35
C ILE A 58 -2.43 -0.68 27.74
N ALA A 59 -3.68 -0.18 27.79
CA ALA A 59 -4.01 1.22 28.07
C ALA A 59 -3.37 2.23 27.09
N LEU A 60 -3.25 1.84 25.82
CA LEU A 60 -2.80 2.70 24.74
C LEU A 60 -3.97 3.53 24.18
N LEU A 61 -3.65 4.64 23.52
CA LEU A 61 -4.63 5.41 22.77
C LEU A 61 -4.92 4.76 21.41
N ASN A 62 -6.10 5.01 20.85
CA ASN A 62 -6.43 4.60 19.49
C ASN A 62 -5.45 5.20 18.46
N GLU A 63 -5.00 6.42 18.70
CA GLU A 63 -4.00 7.13 17.92
C GLU A 63 -2.65 6.42 17.90
N ASP A 64 -2.23 5.81 19.02
CA ASP A 64 -0.98 5.05 19.12
C ASP A 64 -0.97 3.87 18.16
N ILE A 65 -2.09 3.17 18.06
CA ILE A 65 -2.23 2.01 17.19
C ILE A 65 -2.39 2.41 15.73
N GLN A 66 -3.14 3.47 15.44
CA GLN A 66 -3.20 4.03 14.09
C GLN A 66 -1.82 4.48 13.62
N MET A 67 -1.05 5.13 14.49
CA MET A 67 0.33 5.54 14.20
C MET A 67 1.23 4.33 13.90
N SER A 68 1.09 3.23 14.64
CA SER A 68 1.79 1.96 14.36
C SER A 68 1.49 1.45 12.93
N GLY A 69 0.22 1.51 12.52
CA GLY A 69 -0.20 1.19 11.16
C GLY A 69 0.47 2.09 10.11
N TYR A 70 0.46 3.40 10.34
CA TYR A 70 1.12 4.36 9.45
C TYR A 70 2.64 4.17 9.42
N CYS A 71 3.29 3.86 10.54
CA CYS A 71 4.71 3.54 10.57
C CYS A 71 5.04 2.30 9.73
N THR A 72 4.19 1.27 9.75
CA THR A 72 4.36 0.11 8.86
C THR A 72 4.31 0.52 7.38
N LEU A 73 3.35 1.34 6.99
CA LEU A 73 3.23 1.87 5.62
C LEU A 73 4.39 2.80 5.26
N GLY A 74 4.87 3.59 6.22
CA GLY A 74 6.07 4.42 6.07
C GLY A 74 7.33 3.59 5.81
N GLY A 75 7.52 2.50 6.55
CA GLY A 75 8.62 1.55 6.34
C GLY A 75 8.59 0.93 4.94
N ILE A 76 7.41 0.55 4.44
CA ILE A 76 7.22 0.09 3.06
C ILE A 76 7.68 1.15 2.06
N THR A 77 7.25 2.39 2.23
CA THR A 77 7.54 3.51 1.33
C THR A 77 9.04 3.79 1.28
N VAL A 78 9.67 3.89 2.43
CA VAL A 78 11.11 4.20 2.54
C VAL A 78 12.00 3.11 1.94
N CYS A 79 11.53 1.88 1.85
CA CYS A 79 12.26 0.78 1.22
C CYS A 79 12.41 0.93 -0.31
N PHE A 80 11.50 1.62 -1.02
CA PHE A 80 11.48 1.66 -2.49
C PHE A 80 12.79 2.08 -3.16
N PRO A 81 13.48 3.17 -2.79
CA PRO A 81 14.72 3.57 -3.44
C PRO A 81 15.89 2.63 -3.15
N VAL A 82 15.87 1.95 -2.00
CA VAL A 82 16.99 1.15 -1.50
C VAL A 82 16.84 -0.33 -1.86
N MET A 83 15.60 -0.83 -2.01
CA MET A 83 15.32 -2.27 -2.20
C MET A 83 16.03 -2.88 -3.42
N TYR A 84 16.21 -2.09 -4.49
CA TYR A 84 16.91 -2.55 -5.68
C TYR A 84 18.38 -2.88 -5.38
N ARG A 85 19.08 -1.96 -4.69
CA ARG A 85 20.49 -2.17 -4.29
C ARG A 85 20.63 -3.31 -3.29
N LEU A 86 19.75 -3.38 -2.29
CA LEU A 86 19.74 -4.46 -1.29
C LEU A 86 19.57 -5.84 -1.94
N LYS A 87 18.68 -5.95 -2.93
CA LYS A 87 18.47 -7.20 -3.66
C LYS A 87 19.71 -7.70 -4.38
N PHE A 88 20.49 -6.82 -5.02
CA PHE A 88 21.71 -7.19 -5.75
C PHE A 88 22.95 -7.24 -4.85
N TYR A 89 22.88 -6.71 -3.65
CA TYR A 89 23.91 -6.85 -2.63
C TYR A 89 23.91 -8.24 -1.99
N MET A 90 22.72 -8.77 -1.66
CA MET A 90 22.54 -10.02 -0.95
C MET A 90 22.31 -11.20 -1.91
N TYR A 91 22.62 -12.42 -1.45
CA TYR A 91 22.11 -13.63 -2.09
C TYR A 91 20.60 -13.73 -1.92
N THR A 92 19.90 -14.32 -2.88
CA THR A 92 18.43 -14.42 -2.85
C THR A 92 17.92 -15.08 -1.56
N ARG A 93 18.58 -16.16 -1.14
CA ARG A 93 18.25 -16.86 0.12
C ARG A 93 18.46 -15.97 1.35
N GLN A 94 19.58 -15.23 1.41
CA GLN A 94 19.87 -14.31 2.51
C GLN A 94 18.83 -13.18 2.61
N LEU A 95 18.40 -12.64 1.46
CA LEU A 95 17.38 -11.58 1.41
C LEU A 95 16.06 -12.05 2.05
N PHE A 96 15.62 -13.28 1.74
CA PHE A 96 14.41 -13.83 2.36
C PHE A 96 14.58 -14.11 3.85
N PHE A 97 15.75 -14.60 4.27
CA PHE A 97 16.04 -14.79 5.69
C PHE A 97 16.06 -13.48 6.48
N VAL A 98 16.76 -12.46 5.99
CA VAL A 98 16.83 -11.14 6.63
C VAL A 98 15.44 -10.53 6.75
N SER A 99 14.63 -10.59 5.68
CA SER A 99 13.25 -10.11 5.71
C SER A 99 12.40 -10.87 6.73
N ALA A 100 12.42 -12.20 6.72
CA ALA A 100 11.58 -13.02 7.57
C ALA A 100 12.00 -12.94 9.04
N ILE A 101 13.30 -13.02 9.33
CA ILE A 101 13.85 -12.91 10.70
C ILE A 101 13.57 -11.51 11.25
N GLY A 102 13.71 -10.45 10.44
CA GLY A 102 13.35 -9.10 10.86
C GLY A 102 11.88 -8.99 11.27
N ILE A 103 10.96 -9.58 10.52
CA ILE A 103 9.54 -9.61 10.86
C ILE A 103 9.31 -10.43 12.16
N ILE A 104 9.96 -11.59 12.30
CA ILE A 104 9.86 -12.43 13.50
C ILE A 104 10.31 -11.66 14.75
N ILE A 105 11.47 -11.02 14.70
CA ILE A 105 12.02 -10.26 15.83
C ILE A 105 11.10 -9.09 16.19
N CYS A 106 10.63 -8.32 15.19
CA CYS A 106 9.72 -7.20 15.44
C CYS A 106 8.42 -7.66 16.11
N ASN A 107 7.79 -8.75 15.64
CA ASN A 107 6.57 -9.25 16.25
C ASN A 107 6.80 -9.86 17.63
N ALA A 108 7.92 -10.53 17.86
CA ALA A 108 8.28 -11.06 19.17
C ALA A 108 8.48 -9.92 20.20
N LEU A 109 9.18 -8.87 19.82
CA LEU A 109 9.39 -7.71 20.68
C LEU A 109 8.09 -6.93 20.95
N THR A 110 7.22 -6.79 19.97
CA THR A 110 5.93 -6.10 20.11
C THR A 110 5.05 -6.73 21.21
N MET A 111 5.16 -8.05 21.44
CA MET A 111 4.40 -8.71 22.52
C MET A 111 4.84 -8.30 23.93
N SER A 112 6.06 -7.78 24.07
CA SER A 112 6.67 -7.45 25.38
C SER A 112 6.74 -5.95 25.65
N VAL A 113 6.52 -5.13 24.62
CA VAL A 113 6.65 -3.66 24.70
C VAL A 113 5.29 -3.03 24.96
N THR A 114 5.28 -2.07 25.90
CA THR A 114 4.10 -1.28 26.28
C THR A 114 4.21 0.18 25.83
N GLU A 115 5.43 0.67 25.55
CA GLU A 115 5.68 2.05 25.18
C GLU A 115 5.30 2.33 23.72
N PRO A 116 4.46 3.34 23.41
CA PRO A 116 3.98 3.63 22.04
C PRO A 116 5.10 3.83 21.02
N TRP A 117 6.12 4.61 21.37
CA TRP A 117 7.22 4.94 20.45
C TRP A 117 8.07 3.72 20.05
N MET A 118 8.20 2.72 20.92
CA MET A 118 8.88 1.46 20.59
C MET A 118 8.03 0.64 19.62
N ILE A 119 6.71 0.60 19.81
CA ILE A 119 5.78 -0.09 18.90
C ILE A 119 5.85 0.54 17.50
N TRP A 120 5.90 1.86 17.40
CA TRP A 120 6.05 2.56 16.10
C TRP A 120 7.37 2.22 15.40
N GLY A 121 8.47 2.20 16.15
CA GLY A 121 9.79 1.83 15.62
C GLY A 121 9.83 0.39 15.09
N LEU A 122 9.28 -0.56 15.87
CA LEU A 122 9.17 -1.96 15.46
C LEU A 122 8.27 -2.13 14.23
N ALA A 123 7.15 -1.43 14.19
CA ALA A 123 6.23 -1.42 13.05
C ALA A 123 6.88 -0.88 11.77
N PHE A 124 7.67 0.20 11.88
CA PHE A 124 8.42 0.77 10.76
C PHE A 124 9.45 -0.23 10.21
N ILE A 125 10.23 -0.87 11.09
CA ILE A 125 11.22 -1.89 10.68
C ILE A 125 10.52 -3.10 10.06
N ALA A 126 9.42 -3.56 10.64
CA ALA A 126 8.63 -4.66 10.08
C ALA A 126 8.09 -4.33 8.68
N GLY A 127 7.61 -3.09 8.47
CA GLY A 127 7.17 -2.59 7.16
C GLY A 127 8.30 -2.58 6.12
N PHE A 128 9.49 -2.14 6.51
CA PHE A 128 10.69 -2.18 5.67
C PHE A 128 11.06 -3.62 5.27
N CYS A 129 11.12 -4.53 6.24
CA CYS A 129 11.40 -5.95 6.00
C CYS A 129 10.34 -6.62 5.11
N LYS A 130 9.05 -6.31 5.32
CA LYS A 130 7.94 -6.75 4.49
C LYS A 130 8.17 -6.38 3.03
N MET A 131 8.48 -5.10 2.75
CA MET A 131 8.68 -4.62 1.40
C MET A 131 9.90 -5.24 0.74
N LEU A 132 10.98 -5.44 1.48
CA LEU A 132 12.20 -6.09 0.99
C LEU A 132 11.92 -7.53 0.55
N GLY A 133 11.22 -8.32 1.36
CA GLY A 133 10.82 -9.69 1.02
C GLY A 133 9.85 -9.74 -0.17
N MET A 134 8.84 -8.86 -0.18
CA MET A 134 7.89 -8.73 -1.29
C MET A 134 8.59 -8.39 -2.60
N PHE A 135 9.55 -7.47 -2.59
CA PHE A 135 10.32 -7.12 -3.79
C PHE A 135 11.18 -8.28 -4.28
N GLY A 136 11.77 -9.06 -3.36
CA GLY A 136 12.44 -10.31 -3.69
C GLY A 136 11.56 -11.25 -4.53
N CYS A 137 10.30 -11.39 -4.15
CA CYS A 137 9.31 -12.21 -4.86
C CYS A 137 8.86 -11.57 -6.17
N THR A 138 8.35 -10.33 -6.13
CA THR A 138 7.70 -9.68 -7.28
C THR A 138 8.64 -9.44 -8.44
N SER A 139 9.91 -9.23 -8.19
CA SER A 139 10.90 -9.02 -9.25
C SER A 139 11.16 -10.26 -10.12
N VAL A 140 11.05 -11.46 -9.55
CA VAL A 140 11.16 -12.74 -10.30
C VAL A 140 9.80 -13.10 -10.91
N PHE A 141 8.75 -12.97 -10.13
CA PHE A 141 7.37 -13.18 -10.53
C PHE A 141 7.00 -12.35 -11.78
N ARG A 142 7.46 -11.10 -11.84
CA ARG A 142 7.29 -10.21 -12.99
C ARG A 142 7.68 -10.87 -14.31
N LEU A 143 8.82 -11.55 -14.35
CA LEU A 143 9.32 -12.17 -15.56
C LEU A 143 8.52 -13.43 -15.95
N CYS A 144 7.96 -14.12 -14.97
CA CYS A 144 7.15 -15.32 -15.20
C CYS A 144 5.73 -15.01 -15.68
N VAL A 145 5.09 -13.95 -15.13
CA VAL A 145 3.70 -13.59 -15.44
C VAL A 145 3.59 -12.72 -16.68
N THR A 146 4.60 -11.91 -16.96
CA THR A 146 4.60 -10.98 -18.09
C THR A 146 5.74 -11.23 -19.06
N PRO A 147 5.72 -12.31 -19.87
CA PRO A 147 6.71 -12.48 -20.92
C PRO A 147 6.70 -11.33 -21.94
N SER A 148 5.54 -10.68 -22.13
CA SER A 148 5.38 -9.48 -22.97
C SER A 148 5.99 -8.20 -22.39
N ARG A 149 6.57 -8.22 -21.19
CA ARG A 149 7.15 -7.06 -20.48
C ARG A 149 6.17 -5.89 -20.26
N ASN A 150 4.87 -6.15 -20.33
CA ASN A 150 3.84 -5.13 -20.16
C ASN A 150 3.45 -4.96 -18.69
N TYR A 151 3.66 -3.78 -18.14
CA TYR A 151 3.26 -3.45 -16.76
C TYR A 151 1.75 -3.54 -16.52
N ALA A 152 0.95 -3.36 -17.58
CA ALA A 152 -0.50 -3.47 -17.50
C ALA A 152 -1.00 -4.89 -17.16
N VAL A 153 -0.18 -5.93 -17.43
CA VAL A 153 -0.47 -7.31 -17.02
C VAL A 153 0.03 -7.58 -15.59
N PHE A 154 1.16 -6.99 -15.23
CA PHE A 154 1.83 -7.24 -13.97
C PHE A 154 1.11 -6.64 -12.76
N PHE A 155 0.77 -5.35 -12.82
CA PHE A 155 0.22 -4.65 -11.66
C PHE A 155 -1.15 -5.17 -11.20
N PRO A 156 -2.12 -5.52 -12.05
CA PRO A 156 -3.36 -6.12 -11.58
C PRO A 156 -3.15 -7.37 -10.72
N VAL A 157 -2.22 -8.25 -11.12
CA VAL A 157 -1.91 -9.46 -10.33
C VAL A 157 -1.22 -9.13 -8.99
N VAL A 158 -0.32 -8.15 -8.99
CA VAL A 158 0.30 -7.68 -7.73
C VAL A 158 -0.75 -7.10 -6.79
N TYR A 159 -1.76 -6.38 -7.31
CA TYR A 159 -2.80 -5.79 -6.48
C TYR A 159 -3.77 -6.80 -5.86
N ILE A 160 -4.01 -7.95 -6.51
CA ILE A 160 -4.69 -9.07 -5.82
C ILE A 160 -3.90 -9.49 -4.57
N MET A 161 -2.58 -9.58 -4.68
CA MET A 161 -1.76 -9.96 -3.52
C MET A 161 -1.76 -8.88 -2.43
N VAL A 162 -1.64 -7.61 -2.82
CA VAL A 162 -1.55 -6.48 -1.90
C VAL A 162 -2.88 -6.28 -1.17
N CYS A 163 -3.96 -6.01 -1.88
CA CYS A 163 -5.27 -5.74 -1.28
C CYS A 163 -5.89 -7.02 -0.72
N GLY A 164 -5.81 -8.13 -1.46
CA GLY A 164 -6.33 -9.42 -0.98
C GLY A 164 -5.64 -9.91 0.30
N GLY A 165 -4.30 -9.75 0.38
CA GLY A 165 -3.54 -10.05 1.59
C GLY A 165 -3.96 -9.18 2.77
N THR A 166 -4.22 -7.89 2.54
CA THR A 166 -4.63 -6.95 3.59
C THR A 166 -6.02 -7.30 4.15
N TYR A 167 -7.02 -7.50 3.30
CA TYR A 167 -8.37 -7.82 3.77
C TYR A 167 -8.47 -9.23 4.40
N LEU A 168 -7.78 -10.21 3.82
CA LEU A 168 -7.72 -11.56 4.40
C LEU A 168 -7.00 -11.55 5.76
N SER A 169 -5.94 -10.76 5.89
CA SER A 169 -5.25 -10.53 7.17
C SER A 169 -6.20 -9.94 8.21
N GLY A 170 -7.00 -8.92 7.85
CA GLY A 170 -8.00 -8.34 8.72
C GLY A 170 -9.02 -9.35 9.21
N ILE A 171 -9.56 -10.19 8.30
CA ILE A 171 -10.50 -11.25 8.65
C ILE A 171 -9.86 -12.24 9.65
N THR A 172 -8.65 -12.72 9.35
CA THR A 172 -7.96 -13.69 10.23
C THR A 172 -7.65 -13.08 11.59
N THR A 173 -7.22 -11.80 11.62
CA THR A 173 -6.95 -11.07 12.86
C THR A 173 -8.18 -11.03 13.75
N ALA A 174 -9.33 -10.63 13.22
CA ALA A 174 -10.55 -10.53 14.00
C ALA A 174 -11.00 -11.89 14.56
N TYR A 175 -10.90 -12.97 13.79
CA TYR A 175 -11.21 -14.31 14.30
C TYR A 175 -10.26 -14.75 15.41
N LEU A 176 -8.95 -14.55 15.23
CA LEU A 176 -7.96 -14.96 16.24
C LEU A 176 -8.05 -14.13 17.53
N THR A 177 -8.35 -12.84 17.42
CA THR A 177 -8.53 -11.98 18.59
C THR A 177 -9.85 -12.23 19.30
N TYR A 178 -10.92 -12.59 18.58
CA TYR A 178 -12.22 -12.89 19.17
C TYR A 178 -12.20 -14.19 20.01
N TYR A 179 -11.56 -15.25 19.49
CA TYR A 179 -11.47 -16.56 20.17
C TYR A 179 -10.26 -16.69 21.10
N GLY A 180 -9.37 -15.73 21.09
CA GLY A 180 -8.13 -15.78 21.87
C GLY A 180 -7.71 -14.40 22.37
N ASN A 181 -6.40 -14.18 22.45
CA ASN A 181 -5.81 -12.92 22.87
C ASN A 181 -5.08 -12.26 21.69
N TRP A 182 -4.95 -10.93 21.68
CA TRP A 182 -4.20 -10.20 20.66
C TRP A 182 -2.77 -10.70 20.42
N ARG A 183 -2.11 -11.26 21.48
CA ARG A 183 -0.77 -11.88 21.37
C ARG A 183 -0.74 -13.10 20.46
N LEU A 184 -1.85 -13.82 20.32
CA LEU A 184 -1.99 -14.95 19.40
C LEU A 184 -1.70 -14.55 17.94
N MET A 185 -2.01 -13.32 17.57
CA MET A 185 -1.73 -12.79 16.24
C MET A 185 -0.24 -12.72 15.95
N ASN A 186 0.53 -12.15 16.89
CA ASN A 186 1.97 -12.07 16.76
C ASN A 186 2.61 -13.47 16.69
N LEU A 187 2.12 -14.41 17.53
CA LEU A 187 2.57 -15.81 17.49
C LEU A 187 2.22 -16.47 16.15
N PHE A 188 1.04 -16.22 15.60
CA PHE A 188 0.64 -16.74 14.30
C PHE A 188 1.54 -16.22 13.18
N VAL A 189 1.86 -14.92 13.18
CA VAL A 189 2.84 -14.33 12.26
C VAL A 189 4.20 -14.98 12.38
N ILE A 190 4.69 -15.15 13.60
CA ILE A 190 5.98 -15.79 13.88
C ILE A 190 5.97 -17.21 13.33
N ALA A 191 4.92 -18.00 13.60
CA ALA A 191 4.79 -19.36 13.09
C ALA A 191 4.82 -19.42 11.57
N LEU A 192 4.06 -18.56 10.89
CA LEU A 192 4.05 -18.49 9.42
C LEU A 192 5.43 -18.12 8.84
N MET A 193 6.12 -17.14 9.46
CA MET A 193 7.45 -16.74 9.03
C MET A 193 8.52 -17.80 9.33
N MET A 194 8.37 -18.57 10.40
CA MET A 194 9.23 -19.72 10.67
C MET A 194 9.05 -20.83 9.63
N ILE A 195 7.81 -21.14 9.24
CA ILE A 195 7.52 -22.09 8.16
C ILE A 195 8.14 -21.58 6.84
N HIS A 196 7.99 -20.28 6.54
CA HIS A 196 8.61 -19.67 5.37
C HIS A 196 10.14 -19.82 5.39
N CYS A 197 10.80 -19.54 6.51
CA CYS A 197 12.24 -19.74 6.68
C CYS A 197 12.64 -21.20 6.43
N GLY A 198 11.86 -22.15 6.96
CA GLY A 198 12.07 -23.57 6.72
C GLY A 198 12.02 -23.93 5.23
N ILE A 199 10.98 -23.49 4.52
CA ILE A 199 10.83 -23.72 3.09
C ILE A 199 11.99 -23.10 2.30
N VAL A 200 12.38 -21.87 2.60
CA VAL A 200 13.53 -21.19 1.97
C VAL A 200 14.84 -21.94 2.25
N TYR A 201 15.02 -22.44 3.47
CA TYR A 201 16.23 -23.19 3.86
C TYR A 201 16.37 -24.49 3.06
N PHE A 202 15.31 -25.26 2.95
CA PHE A 202 15.36 -26.58 2.31
C PHE A 202 15.32 -26.51 0.79
N MET A 203 14.57 -25.55 0.20
CA MET A 203 14.30 -25.52 -1.24
C MET A 203 15.18 -24.57 -2.04
N MET A 204 15.78 -23.52 -1.42
CA MET A 204 16.61 -22.55 -2.15
C MET A 204 18.10 -22.88 -2.11
N LYS A 205 18.80 -22.55 -3.20
CA LYS A 205 20.27 -22.64 -3.29
C LYS A 205 20.90 -21.50 -2.46
N PRO A 206 21.98 -21.79 -1.67
CA PRO A 206 22.61 -20.78 -0.82
C PRO A 206 23.30 -19.67 -1.64
N ASP A 207 23.92 -20.02 -2.78
CA ASP A 207 24.89 -19.19 -3.51
C ASP A 207 24.29 -18.46 -4.70
N HIS A 208 22.96 -18.50 -4.88
CA HIS A 208 22.32 -17.87 -6.02
C HIS A 208 22.20 -16.35 -5.84
N ARG A 209 22.85 -15.60 -6.74
CA ARG A 209 22.67 -14.13 -6.86
C ARG A 209 21.72 -13.80 -8.00
N PRO A 210 20.83 -12.82 -7.82
CA PRO A 210 19.86 -12.44 -8.85
C PRO A 210 20.49 -11.64 -10.00
N GLY A 211 21.77 -11.26 -9.91
CA GLY A 211 22.50 -10.46 -10.89
C GLY A 211 23.86 -9.99 -10.37
N PRO A 212 24.51 -9.02 -11.03
CA PRO A 212 25.81 -8.51 -10.63
C PRO A 212 25.76 -7.88 -9.24
N PHE A 213 26.86 -7.95 -8.50
CA PHE A 213 26.97 -7.38 -7.17
C PHE A 213 26.93 -5.85 -7.22
N LEU A 214 26.02 -5.24 -6.47
CA LEU A 214 25.95 -3.79 -6.26
C LEU A 214 26.36 -3.43 -4.84
N SER A 215 27.32 -2.52 -4.70
CA SER A 215 27.76 -2.03 -3.41
C SER A 215 26.73 -1.11 -2.76
N LEU A 216 26.61 -1.17 -1.43
CA LEU A 216 25.78 -0.25 -0.64
C LEU A 216 26.39 1.15 -0.49
N LYS A 217 27.66 1.35 -0.87
CA LYS A 217 28.34 2.65 -0.77
C LYS A 217 27.67 3.79 -1.56
N GLY A 218 26.80 3.45 -2.53
CA GLY A 218 26.02 4.43 -3.29
C GLY A 218 24.66 4.77 -2.67
N VAL A 219 24.34 4.30 -1.46
CA VAL A 219 23.09 4.63 -0.75
C VAL A 219 23.34 5.81 0.18
N ASP A 220 22.51 6.84 0.05
CA ASP A 220 22.50 7.98 0.97
C ASP A 220 21.70 7.64 2.24
N PHE A 221 22.37 7.05 3.23
CA PHE A 221 21.75 6.68 4.51
C PHE A 221 21.29 7.89 5.33
N ILE A 222 22.01 9.02 5.23
CA ILE A 222 21.61 10.25 5.92
C ILE A 222 20.33 10.81 5.28
N GLY A 223 20.26 10.84 3.96
CA GLY A 223 19.04 11.22 3.24
C GLY A 223 17.89 10.29 3.54
N LEU A 224 18.12 8.98 3.60
CA LEU A 224 17.11 8.00 4.00
C LEU A 224 16.57 8.29 5.40
N PHE A 225 17.46 8.56 6.38
CA PHE A 225 17.05 8.90 7.75
C PHE A 225 16.23 10.19 7.80
N LEU A 226 16.68 11.27 7.14
CA LEU A 226 15.98 12.55 7.13
C LEU A 226 14.59 12.47 6.50
N TRP A 227 14.47 11.77 5.36
CA TRP A 227 13.18 11.55 4.72
C TRP A 227 12.26 10.64 5.54
N SER A 228 12.81 9.65 6.25
CA SER A 228 12.03 8.80 7.16
C SER A 228 11.53 9.58 8.38
N ALA A 229 12.39 10.42 8.97
CA ALA A 229 12.04 11.26 10.10
C ALA A 229 10.97 12.29 9.72
N PHE A 230 11.08 12.92 8.54
CA PHE A 230 10.02 13.78 8.00
C PHE A 230 8.70 13.03 7.84
N LEU A 231 8.74 11.81 7.29
CA LEU A 231 7.55 11.01 7.07
C LEU A 231 6.85 10.64 8.39
N ILE A 232 7.62 10.13 9.36
CA ILE A 232 7.10 9.72 10.67
C ILE A 232 6.56 10.93 11.45
N SER A 233 7.31 12.04 11.51
CA SER A 233 6.87 13.24 12.21
C SER A 233 5.63 13.87 11.56
N GLY A 234 5.52 13.85 10.22
CA GLY A 234 4.33 14.31 9.50
C GLY A 234 3.11 13.44 9.75
N MET A 235 3.27 12.11 9.77
CA MET A 235 2.18 11.19 10.11
C MET A 235 1.74 11.38 11.57
N TRP A 236 2.68 11.56 12.50
CA TRP A 236 2.38 11.84 13.90
C TRP A 236 1.56 13.12 14.05
N LEU A 237 1.97 14.20 13.39
CA LEU A 237 1.29 15.49 13.42
C LEU A 237 -0.20 15.37 13.05
N PHE A 238 -0.51 14.65 11.97
CA PHE A 238 -1.90 14.47 11.55
C PHE A 238 -2.67 13.46 12.40
N THR A 239 -2.02 12.42 12.93
CA THR A 239 -2.69 11.42 13.76
C THR A 239 -3.08 11.98 15.12
N TYR A 240 -2.20 12.77 15.75
CA TYR A 240 -2.45 13.35 17.07
C TYR A 240 -3.02 14.76 17.03
N GLY A 241 -3.21 15.34 15.84
CA GLY A 241 -3.74 16.70 15.69
C GLY A 241 -5.06 16.92 16.43
N GLU A 242 -5.99 15.99 16.32
CA GLU A 242 -7.30 16.07 16.99
C GLU A 242 -7.19 15.83 18.50
N HIS A 243 -6.33 14.94 18.95
CA HIS A 243 -6.10 14.65 20.36
C HIS A 243 -5.56 15.87 21.15
N TYR A 244 -4.74 16.70 20.50
CA TYR A 244 -4.14 17.90 21.09
C TYR A 244 -4.82 19.20 20.65
N ASP A 245 -6.05 19.16 20.16
CA ASP A 245 -6.79 20.34 19.68
C ASP A 245 -6.05 21.20 18.66
N TRP A 246 -5.29 20.56 17.78
CA TRP A 246 -4.57 21.19 16.67
C TRP A 246 -3.71 22.38 17.12
N TRP A 247 -3.85 23.52 16.44
CA TRP A 247 -3.02 24.72 16.61
C TRP A 247 -3.22 25.47 17.94
N THR A 248 -4.12 25.05 18.80
CA THR A 248 -4.30 25.62 20.14
C THR A 248 -3.24 25.11 21.11
N SER A 249 -2.67 23.91 20.86
CA SER A 249 -1.66 23.29 21.70
C SER A 249 -0.22 23.65 21.29
N SER A 250 0.62 23.94 22.27
CA SER A 250 2.06 24.16 22.07
C SER A 250 2.77 22.91 21.54
N THR A 251 2.28 21.71 21.87
CA THR A 251 2.82 20.42 21.41
C THR A 251 2.72 20.30 19.88
N ILE A 252 1.59 20.70 19.29
CA ILE A 252 1.39 20.67 17.83
C ILE A 252 2.29 21.69 17.13
N TRP A 253 2.50 22.87 17.71
CA TRP A 253 3.44 23.84 17.16
C TRP A 253 4.87 23.32 17.16
N GLN A 254 5.31 22.67 18.25
CA GLN A 254 6.63 22.05 18.33
C GLN A 254 6.78 20.92 17.31
N ALA A 255 5.80 20.02 17.20
CA ALA A 255 5.77 18.94 16.22
C ALA A 255 5.82 19.46 14.78
N THR A 256 5.09 20.54 14.49
CA THR A 256 5.14 21.20 13.18
C THR A 256 6.52 21.76 12.89
N GLY A 257 7.13 22.44 13.88
CA GLY A 257 8.50 22.95 13.76
C GLY A 257 9.51 21.84 13.48
N ILE A 258 9.41 20.72 14.20
CA ILE A 258 10.28 19.53 14.00
C ILE A 258 10.06 18.93 12.60
N THR A 259 8.81 18.77 12.17
CA THR A 259 8.48 18.22 10.84
C THR A 259 9.04 19.11 9.73
N LEU A 260 8.88 20.44 9.84
CA LEU A 260 9.42 21.39 8.88
C LEU A 260 10.95 21.40 8.88
N ALA A 261 11.59 21.25 10.05
CA ALA A 261 13.04 21.17 10.16
C ALA A 261 13.58 19.90 9.44
N PHE A 262 12.98 18.74 9.67
CA PHE A 262 13.36 17.51 8.95
C PHE A 262 13.10 17.63 7.46
N PHE A 263 12.00 18.24 7.04
CA PHE A 263 11.72 18.49 5.63
C PHE A 263 12.75 19.39 4.98
N ALA A 264 13.08 20.53 5.61
CA ALA A 264 14.10 21.45 5.12
C ALA A 264 15.49 20.77 5.04
N ALA A 265 15.88 20.01 6.06
CA ALA A 265 17.13 19.27 6.06
C ALA A 265 17.16 18.19 4.96
N ALA A 266 16.06 17.47 4.75
CA ALA A 266 15.94 16.48 3.67
C ALA A 266 16.02 17.13 2.29
N LEU A 267 15.37 18.29 2.07
CA LEU A 267 15.48 19.06 0.83
C LEU A 267 16.90 19.59 0.58
N CYS A 268 17.53 20.16 1.60
CA CYS A 268 18.93 20.61 1.51
C CYS A 268 19.84 19.44 1.14
N ARG A 269 19.71 18.30 1.82
CA ARG A 269 20.48 17.09 1.50
C ARG A 269 20.25 16.63 0.07
N SER A 270 18.98 16.58 -0.38
CA SER A 270 18.61 16.17 -1.74
C SER A 270 19.14 17.13 -2.83
N LYS A 271 19.38 18.40 -2.49
CA LYS A 271 19.92 19.40 -3.41
C LYS A 271 21.44 19.34 -3.53
N PHE A 272 22.15 19.13 -2.42
CA PHE A 272 23.62 19.26 -2.37
C PHE A 272 24.37 17.92 -2.50
N HIS A 273 23.70 16.78 -2.32
CA HIS A 273 24.35 15.48 -2.44
C HIS A 273 24.32 14.96 -3.88
N GLU A 274 25.44 14.41 -4.37
CA GLU A 274 25.55 13.91 -5.76
C GLU A 274 24.55 12.76 -6.08
N LYS A 275 24.37 11.84 -5.14
CA LYS A 275 23.46 10.69 -5.27
C LYS A 275 22.44 10.71 -4.13
N PRO A 276 21.46 11.63 -4.15
CA PRO A 276 20.53 11.78 -3.05
C PRO A 276 19.58 10.59 -2.96
N TYR A 277 19.12 10.29 -1.74
CA TYR A 277 18.09 9.27 -1.50
C TYR A 277 16.82 9.52 -2.33
N LEU A 278 16.36 10.77 -2.42
CA LEU A 278 15.24 11.19 -3.27
C LEU A 278 15.67 12.40 -4.12
N PRO A 279 15.92 12.21 -5.43
CA PRO A 279 16.31 13.31 -6.30
C PRO A 279 15.13 14.25 -6.56
N LEU A 280 15.30 15.56 -6.36
CA LEU A 280 14.27 16.57 -6.57
C LEU A 280 13.82 16.67 -8.05
N SER A 281 14.64 16.17 -8.98
CA SER A 281 14.29 16.10 -10.40
C SER A 281 13.00 15.30 -10.67
N ILE A 282 12.63 14.36 -9.77
CA ILE A 282 11.42 13.56 -9.92
C ILE A 282 10.16 14.41 -9.88
N PHE A 283 10.16 15.49 -9.11
CA PHE A 283 9.02 16.41 -9.00
C PHE A 283 8.87 17.33 -10.21
N LYS A 284 9.83 17.37 -11.14
CA LYS A 284 9.69 18.10 -12.42
C LYS A 284 8.78 17.37 -13.42
N PHE A 285 8.58 16.07 -13.25
CA PHE A 285 7.69 15.30 -14.11
C PHE A 285 6.23 15.61 -13.79
N ARG A 286 5.52 16.24 -14.74
CA ARG A 286 4.08 16.58 -14.60
C ARG A 286 3.21 15.38 -14.24
N SER A 287 3.56 14.19 -14.73
CA SER A 287 2.86 12.94 -14.43
C SER A 287 2.95 12.58 -12.94
N VAL A 288 4.09 12.81 -12.29
CA VAL A 288 4.27 12.56 -10.85
C VAL A 288 3.45 13.57 -10.04
N GLN A 289 3.55 14.87 -10.37
CA GLN A 289 2.78 15.93 -9.68
C GLN A 289 1.27 15.67 -9.75
N HIS A 290 0.78 15.38 -10.96
CA HIS A 290 -0.63 15.09 -11.18
C HIS A 290 -1.09 13.85 -10.40
N LEU A 291 -0.28 12.78 -10.42
CA LEU A 291 -0.59 11.54 -9.70
C LEU A 291 -0.56 11.74 -8.18
N MET A 292 0.36 12.55 -7.66
CA MET A 292 0.39 12.90 -6.24
C MET A 292 -0.88 13.65 -5.82
N LEU A 293 -1.32 14.62 -6.61
CA LEU A 293 -2.56 15.37 -6.33
C LEU A 293 -3.79 14.46 -6.38
N LEU A 294 -3.87 13.60 -7.41
CA LEU A 294 -4.96 12.63 -7.54
C LEU A 294 -4.99 11.67 -6.34
N LEU A 295 -3.86 11.11 -5.95
CA LEU A 295 -3.78 10.16 -4.84
C LEU A 295 -4.03 10.83 -3.48
N LEU A 296 -3.75 12.12 -3.33
CA LEU A 296 -4.13 12.88 -2.13
C LEU A 296 -5.66 12.93 -1.99
N GLY A 297 -6.38 13.32 -3.04
CA GLY A 297 -7.84 13.34 -3.03
C GLY A 297 -8.45 11.94 -2.82
N VAL A 298 -7.90 10.93 -3.49
CA VAL A 298 -8.30 9.52 -3.27
C VAL A 298 -8.03 9.09 -1.82
N GLY A 299 -6.92 9.52 -1.20
CA GLY A 299 -6.60 9.22 0.19
C GLY A 299 -7.64 9.76 1.18
N ILE A 300 -8.19 10.95 0.91
CA ILE A 300 -9.29 11.52 1.69
C ILE A 300 -10.56 10.67 1.54
N LEU A 301 -10.93 10.31 0.31
CA LEU A 301 -12.10 9.47 0.05
C LEU A 301 -11.96 8.07 0.68
N GLN A 302 -10.79 7.45 0.59
CA GLN A 302 -10.52 6.12 1.16
C GLN A 302 -10.40 6.11 2.71
N ALA A 303 -10.31 7.28 3.35
CA ALA A 303 -10.35 7.37 4.80
C ALA A 303 -11.77 7.22 5.37
N ALA A 304 -12.79 7.67 4.62
CA ALA A 304 -14.20 7.59 5.05
C ALA A 304 -14.67 6.16 5.37
N PRO A 305 -14.45 5.13 4.52
CA PRO A 305 -14.84 3.76 4.83
C PRO A 305 -14.18 3.22 6.10
N LYS A 306 -12.96 3.62 6.39
CA LYS A 306 -12.24 3.12 7.56
C LYS A 306 -12.72 3.74 8.87
N LEU A 307 -13.02 5.03 8.85
CA LEU A 307 -13.39 5.79 10.03
C LEU A 307 -14.91 5.84 10.22
N LEU A 308 -15.65 6.42 9.27
CA LEU A 308 -17.09 6.66 9.40
C LEU A 308 -17.89 5.36 9.46
N GLN A 309 -17.54 4.38 8.63
CA GLN A 309 -18.20 3.06 8.68
C GLN A 309 -17.93 2.37 10.01
N SER A 310 -16.70 2.44 10.54
CA SER A 310 -16.39 1.83 11.85
C SER A 310 -17.19 2.48 12.97
N ILE A 311 -17.30 3.81 12.99
CA ILE A 311 -18.12 4.55 13.98
C ILE A 311 -19.59 4.16 13.84
N TYR A 312 -20.12 4.10 12.61
CA TYR A 312 -21.51 3.74 12.37
C TYR A 312 -21.85 2.32 12.86
N LEU A 313 -21.01 1.34 12.51
CA LEU A 313 -21.22 -0.06 12.89
C LEU A 313 -21.10 -0.27 14.40
N SER A 314 -20.19 0.41 15.07
CA SER A 314 -19.96 0.25 16.52
C SER A 314 -20.93 1.08 17.37
N SER A 315 -21.20 2.33 17.01
CA SER A 315 -21.96 3.25 17.86
C SER A 315 -23.46 3.22 17.58
N VAL A 316 -23.88 3.07 16.32
CA VAL A 316 -25.30 3.12 15.93
C VAL A 316 -25.90 1.73 15.87
N LEU A 317 -25.30 0.81 15.10
CA LEU A 317 -25.80 -0.56 14.91
C LEU A 317 -25.34 -1.51 16.01
N LYS A 318 -24.33 -1.12 16.81
CA LYS A 318 -23.75 -1.94 17.90
C LYS A 318 -23.36 -3.35 17.43
N TYR A 319 -22.81 -3.45 16.21
CA TYR A 319 -22.35 -4.72 15.68
C TYR A 319 -21.12 -5.23 16.45
N ASP A 320 -21.13 -6.52 16.73
CA ASP A 320 -19.98 -7.23 17.26
C ASP A 320 -18.82 -7.25 16.24
N SER A 321 -17.60 -7.44 16.74
CA SER A 321 -16.38 -7.46 15.93
C SER A 321 -16.43 -8.49 14.79
N LEU A 322 -17.05 -9.66 15.01
CA LEU A 322 -17.24 -10.68 13.97
C LEU A 322 -18.20 -10.25 12.87
N ASN A 323 -19.29 -9.57 13.24
CA ASN A 323 -20.23 -9.03 12.26
C ASN A 323 -19.59 -7.92 11.43
N THR A 324 -18.83 -7.05 12.06
CA THR A 324 -18.08 -5.96 11.39
C THR A 324 -17.06 -6.51 10.41
N ILE A 325 -16.24 -7.47 10.84
CA ILE A 325 -15.18 -8.01 9.98
C ILE A 325 -15.71 -8.83 8.81
N SER A 326 -16.88 -9.41 8.96
CA SER A 326 -17.52 -10.16 7.87
C SER A 326 -17.84 -9.27 6.65
N LEU A 327 -17.93 -7.96 6.83
CA LEU A 327 -18.06 -6.98 5.74
C LEU A 327 -16.80 -6.85 4.89
N ASN A 328 -15.67 -7.39 5.32
CA ASN A 328 -14.47 -7.48 4.47
C ASN A 328 -14.58 -8.52 3.35
N TRP A 329 -15.50 -9.49 3.43
CA TRP A 329 -15.71 -10.47 2.36
C TRP A 329 -16.19 -9.84 1.05
N PRO A 330 -17.23 -9.00 1.03
CA PRO A 330 -17.62 -8.26 -0.19
C PRO A 330 -16.47 -7.45 -0.79
N ILE A 331 -15.65 -6.79 0.05
CA ILE A 331 -14.49 -6.03 -0.42
C ILE A 331 -13.48 -6.97 -1.09
N LEU A 332 -13.19 -8.12 -0.47
CA LEU A 332 -12.26 -9.11 -1.01
C LEU A 332 -12.73 -9.65 -2.37
N TYR A 333 -14.03 -9.94 -2.53
CA TYR A 333 -14.60 -10.29 -3.83
C TYR A 333 -14.46 -9.14 -4.84
N GLY A 334 -14.69 -7.90 -4.39
CA GLY A 334 -14.46 -6.69 -5.20
C GLY A 334 -13.00 -6.57 -5.66
N VAL A 335 -12.03 -6.86 -4.80
CA VAL A 335 -10.59 -6.86 -5.13
C VAL A 335 -10.27 -7.86 -6.24
N VAL A 336 -10.80 -9.07 -6.17
CA VAL A 336 -10.58 -10.10 -7.21
C VAL A 336 -11.18 -9.66 -8.54
N VAL A 337 -12.45 -9.25 -8.52
CA VAL A 337 -13.15 -8.79 -9.74
C VAL A 337 -12.51 -7.52 -10.29
N GLY A 338 -12.13 -6.57 -9.43
CA GLY A 338 -11.43 -5.34 -9.82
C GLY A 338 -10.10 -5.60 -10.51
N SER A 339 -9.36 -6.61 -10.07
CA SER A 339 -8.12 -7.02 -10.73
C SER A 339 -8.36 -7.64 -12.10
N LEU A 340 -9.38 -8.49 -12.24
CA LEU A 340 -9.77 -9.06 -13.53
C LEU A 340 -10.25 -7.97 -14.49
N LEU A 341 -11.03 -7.00 -14.01
CA LEU A 341 -11.46 -5.83 -14.78
C LEU A 341 -10.26 -4.96 -15.19
N ALA A 342 -9.30 -4.72 -14.28
CA ALA A 342 -8.09 -3.99 -14.59
C ALA A 342 -7.28 -4.66 -15.70
N PHE A 343 -7.14 -5.97 -15.64
CA PHE A 343 -6.51 -6.75 -16.70
C PHE A 343 -7.28 -6.64 -18.02
N ALA A 344 -8.60 -6.85 -18.00
CA ALA A 344 -9.44 -6.80 -19.21
C ALA A 344 -9.42 -5.42 -19.86
N THR A 345 -9.54 -4.34 -19.08
CA THR A 345 -9.59 -2.97 -19.58
C THR A 345 -8.27 -2.51 -20.19
N PHE A 346 -7.14 -2.85 -19.57
CA PHE A 346 -5.83 -2.46 -20.10
C PHE A 346 -5.37 -3.34 -21.26
N VAL A 347 -5.53 -4.67 -21.14
CA VAL A 347 -4.94 -5.62 -22.08
C VAL A 347 -5.88 -5.97 -23.23
N LYS A 348 -7.17 -6.20 -22.94
CA LYS A 348 -8.15 -6.64 -23.94
C LYS A 348 -8.88 -5.47 -24.61
N TRP A 349 -9.31 -4.48 -23.83
CA TRP A 349 -10.10 -3.35 -24.33
C TRP A 349 -9.27 -2.10 -24.64
N HIS A 350 -7.98 -2.08 -24.28
CA HIS A 350 -7.04 -0.98 -24.52
C HIS A 350 -7.57 0.41 -24.09
N TRP A 351 -8.19 0.48 -22.93
CA TRP A 351 -8.71 1.74 -22.41
C TRP A 351 -7.59 2.73 -22.12
N GLY A 352 -7.81 4.00 -22.50
CA GLY A 352 -6.92 5.09 -22.09
C GLY A 352 -7.05 5.38 -20.59
N PHE A 353 -5.99 5.87 -19.96
CA PHE A 353 -5.94 6.18 -18.53
C PHE A 353 -7.06 7.08 -18.06
N LYS A 354 -7.48 8.07 -18.88
CA LYS A 354 -8.58 8.99 -18.56
C LYS A 354 -9.88 8.24 -18.28
N LYS A 355 -10.31 7.40 -19.23
CA LYS A 355 -11.53 6.58 -19.07
C LYS A 355 -11.45 5.67 -17.87
N TYR A 356 -10.26 5.08 -17.67
CA TYR A 356 -10.01 4.14 -16.59
C TYR A 356 -10.14 4.80 -15.20
N PHE A 357 -9.49 5.95 -15.00
CA PHE A 357 -9.56 6.69 -13.73
C PHE A 357 -10.98 7.23 -13.45
N ILE A 358 -11.71 7.66 -14.48
CA ILE A 358 -13.10 8.11 -14.33
C ILE A 358 -13.97 6.95 -13.81
N VAL A 359 -13.88 5.76 -14.41
CA VAL A 359 -14.68 4.60 -13.97
C VAL A 359 -14.28 4.17 -12.54
N ALA A 360 -12.98 4.17 -12.23
CA ALA A 360 -12.50 3.82 -10.92
C ALA A 360 -12.99 4.79 -9.83
N LEU A 361 -12.95 6.11 -10.10
CA LEU A 361 -13.49 7.13 -9.19
C LEU A 361 -15.02 7.11 -9.12
N MET A 362 -15.69 6.80 -10.21
CA MET A 362 -17.14 6.65 -10.22
C MET A 362 -17.59 5.53 -9.28
N LEU A 363 -16.88 4.39 -9.25
CA LEU A 363 -17.14 3.30 -8.31
C LEU A 363 -16.87 3.70 -6.85
N LEU A 364 -15.81 4.49 -6.61
CA LEU A 364 -15.51 5.00 -5.27
C LEU A 364 -16.58 6.00 -4.82
N THR A 365 -16.98 6.93 -5.68
CA THR A 365 -18.05 7.89 -5.38
C THR A 365 -19.40 7.20 -5.22
N PHE A 366 -19.66 6.12 -5.98
CA PHE A 366 -20.85 5.29 -5.80
C PHE A 366 -20.92 4.67 -4.40
N TYR A 367 -19.78 4.23 -3.85
CA TYR A 367 -19.72 3.78 -2.46
C TYR A 367 -20.16 4.90 -1.50
N GLU A 368 -19.61 6.11 -1.64
CA GLU A 368 -19.93 7.23 -0.75
C GLU A 368 -21.42 7.62 -0.82
N VAL A 369 -21.97 7.72 -2.04
CA VAL A 369 -23.40 7.99 -2.28
C VAL A 369 -24.27 6.91 -1.67
N SER A 370 -23.91 5.64 -1.88
CA SER A 370 -24.70 4.51 -1.35
C SER A 370 -24.71 4.52 0.18
N MET A 371 -23.57 4.81 0.81
CA MET A 371 -23.47 4.90 2.27
C MET A 371 -24.32 6.06 2.82
N TYR A 372 -24.35 7.21 2.12
CA TYR A 372 -25.21 8.34 2.50
C TYR A 372 -26.69 7.94 2.63
N PHE A 373 -27.18 7.12 1.69
CA PHE A 373 -28.59 6.65 1.73
C PHE A 373 -28.82 5.48 2.68
N LEU A 374 -27.82 4.64 2.93
CA LEU A 374 -27.94 3.44 3.75
C LEU A 374 -27.88 3.71 5.26
N ILE A 375 -27.39 4.87 5.70
CA ILE A 375 -27.29 5.17 7.13
C ILE A 375 -28.68 5.38 7.71
N ASP A 376 -29.12 4.39 8.47
CA ASP A 376 -30.39 4.40 9.21
C ASP A 376 -30.22 3.66 10.55
N GLY A 377 -31.22 3.76 11.44
CA GLY A 377 -31.17 3.16 12.78
C GLY A 377 -31.10 1.63 12.81
N ASP A 378 -31.58 0.96 11.76
CA ASP A 378 -31.78 -0.50 11.71
C ASP A 378 -31.40 -1.11 10.34
N THR A 379 -30.33 -0.64 9.74
CA THR A 379 -29.89 -1.11 8.42
C THR A 379 -29.40 -2.56 8.47
N ASN A 380 -29.93 -3.41 7.59
CA ASN A 380 -29.50 -4.80 7.46
C ASN A 380 -28.06 -4.90 6.91
N ARG A 381 -27.30 -5.85 7.43
CA ARG A 381 -25.91 -6.10 7.02
C ARG A 381 -25.74 -6.33 5.51
N GLU A 382 -26.70 -6.97 4.87
CA GLU A 382 -26.66 -7.30 3.44
C GLU A 382 -26.69 -6.06 2.53
N ALA A 383 -27.28 -4.97 3.00
CA ALA A 383 -27.35 -3.71 2.26
C ALA A 383 -25.97 -3.11 1.97
N PHE A 384 -24.96 -3.40 2.83
CA PHE A 384 -23.59 -2.93 2.66
C PHE A 384 -22.79 -3.71 1.61
N PHE A 385 -23.25 -4.89 1.16
CA PHE A 385 -22.44 -5.76 0.30
C PHE A 385 -22.14 -5.13 -1.06
N ILE A 386 -23.12 -4.51 -1.70
CA ILE A 386 -22.92 -3.87 -3.02
C ILE A 386 -21.98 -2.66 -2.95
N PRO A 387 -22.18 -1.70 -2.02
CA PRO A 387 -21.25 -0.58 -1.86
C PRO A 387 -19.81 -1.03 -1.54
N LEU A 388 -19.64 -1.97 -0.64
CA LEU A 388 -18.32 -2.48 -0.25
C LEU A 388 -17.63 -3.26 -1.38
N PHE A 389 -18.40 -4.00 -2.17
CA PHE A 389 -17.90 -4.63 -3.39
C PHE A 389 -17.38 -3.59 -4.38
N ALA A 390 -18.15 -2.52 -4.65
CA ALA A 390 -17.75 -1.43 -5.53
C ALA A 390 -16.50 -0.71 -5.02
N PHE A 391 -16.40 -0.50 -3.70
CA PHE A 391 -15.21 0.03 -3.05
C PHE A 391 -13.98 -0.84 -3.32
N GLY A 392 -14.06 -2.17 -3.12
CA GLY A 392 -12.96 -3.10 -3.39
C GLY A 392 -12.50 -3.10 -4.86
N VAL A 393 -13.44 -3.02 -5.80
CA VAL A 393 -13.14 -2.88 -7.25
C VAL A 393 -12.39 -1.57 -7.50
N SER A 394 -12.87 -0.45 -6.95
CA SER A 394 -12.28 0.88 -7.16
C SER A 394 -10.86 0.96 -6.62
N GLU A 395 -10.60 0.40 -5.44
CA GLU A 395 -9.28 0.42 -4.79
C GLU A 395 -8.21 -0.24 -5.66
N VAL A 396 -8.49 -1.43 -6.19
CA VAL A 396 -7.57 -2.13 -7.09
C VAL A 396 -7.40 -1.40 -8.41
N MET A 397 -8.48 -0.87 -8.97
CA MET A 397 -8.42 -0.11 -10.22
C MET A 397 -7.54 1.14 -10.07
N ILE A 398 -7.78 1.98 -9.06
CA ILE A 398 -6.97 3.19 -8.82
C ILE A 398 -5.51 2.83 -8.58
N GLY A 399 -5.26 1.82 -7.75
CA GLY A 399 -3.90 1.42 -7.39
C GLY A 399 -3.11 0.88 -8.58
N SER A 400 -3.69 -0.04 -9.36
CA SER A 400 -3.04 -0.61 -10.54
C SER A 400 -2.81 0.44 -11.62
N ALA A 401 -3.80 1.30 -11.90
CA ALA A 401 -3.67 2.37 -12.88
C ALA A 401 -2.58 3.38 -12.52
N SER A 402 -2.49 3.76 -11.24
CA SER A 402 -1.46 4.70 -10.76
C SER A 402 -0.06 4.18 -11.03
N ASN A 403 0.19 2.90 -10.74
CA ASN A 403 1.50 2.30 -10.95
C ASN A 403 1.80 2.04 -12.43
N VAL A 404 0.80 1.64 -13.24
CA VAL A 404 0.96 1.51 -14.69
C VAL A 404 1.27 2.87 -15.33
N TYR A 405 0.52 3.91 -14.97
CA TYR A 405 0.73 5.27 -15.47
C TYR A 405 2.13 5.79 -15.12
N LEU A 406 2.56 5.59 -13.86
CA LEU A 406 3.90 5.97 -13.43
C LEU A 406 5.00 5.24 -14.22
N SER A 407 4.83 3.92 -14.41
CA SER A 407 5.81 3.10 -15.11
C SER A 407 5.95 3.45 -16.59
N GLN A 408 4.88 3.96 -17.21
CA GLN A 408 4.90 4.41 -18.60
C GLN A 408 5.41 5.84 -18.75
N SER A 409 5.21 6.68 -17.74
CA SER A 409 5.59 8.10 -17.77
C SER A 409 7.05 8.34 -17.43
N LEU A 410 7.67 7.49 -16.59
CA LEU A 410 9.03 7.68 -16.10
C LEU A 410 10.02 6.73 -16.80
N PRO A 411 11.28 7.17 -16.99
CA PRO A 411 12.36 6.26 -17.34
C PRO A 411 12.63 5.29 -16.19
N PHE A 412 13.14 4.09 -16.49
CA PHE A 412 13.33 3.02 -15.50
C PHE A 412 14.22 3.45 -14.32
N SER A 413 15.25 4.25 -14.57
CA SER A 413 16.16 4.79 -13.54
C SER A 413 15.45 5.65 -12.49
N HIS A 414 14.36 6.34 -12.87
CA HIS A 414 13.57 7.21 -11.98
C HIS A 414 12.32 6.51 -11.43
N PHE A 415 11.99 5.32 -11.91
CA PHE A 415 10.75 4.62 -11.55
C PHE A 415 10.63 4.34 -10.05
N PHE A 416 11.69 3.85 -9.41
CA PHE A 416 11.66 3.56 -7.97
C PHE A 416 11.58 4.82 -7.11
N PHE A 417 12.21 5.92 -7.54
CA PHE A 417 12.06 7.23 -6.90
C PHE A 417 10.65 7.79 -7.09
N GLY A 418 10.03 7.56 -8.24
CA GLY A 418 8.62 7.88 -8.50
C GLY A 418 7.68 7.08 -7.60
N LEU A 419 7.90 5.77 -7.45
CA LEU A 419 7.13 4.94 -6.51
C LEU A 419 7.27 5.43 -5.06
N ASN A 420 8.46 5.84 -4.66
CA ASN A 420 8.70 6.42 -3.35
C ASN A 420 7.91 7.74 -3.18
N SER A 421 7.98 8.64 -4.16
CA SER A 421 7.28 9.93 -4.11
C SER A 421 5.77 9.79 -3.98
N ILE A 422 5.14 8.91 -4.78
CA ILE A 422 3.71 8.63 -4.64
C ILE A 422 3.40 7.84 -3.36
N GLY A 423 4.34 7.03 -2.88
CA GLY A 423 4.24 6.31 -1.63
C GLY A 423 4.12 7.24 -0.41
N TYR A 424 4.82 8.39 -0.41
CA TYR A 424 4.68 9.42 0.64
C TYR A 424 3.24 9.92 0.75
N ILE A 425 2.51 10.02 -0.35
CA ILE A 425 1.11 10.42 -0.35
C ILE A 425 0.21 9.21 -0.05
N ARG A 426 0.36 8.13 -0.80
CA ARG A 426 -0.56 6.99 -0.75
C ARG A 426 -0.47 6.17 0.54
N CYS A 427 0.73 5.98 1.07
CA CYS A 427 1.02 5.11 2.22
C CYS A 427 1.56 5.88 3.43
N GLY A 428 1.77 7.19 3.31
CA GLY A 428 2.39 8.01 4.33
C GLY A 428 1.53 9.18 4.78
N ILE A 429 2.07 10.37 4.65
CA ILE A 429 1.44 11.63 5.12
C ILE A 429 0.04 11.82 4.53
N GLY A 430 -0.19 11.46 3.26
CA GLY A 430 -1.49 11.65 2.63
C GLY A 430 -2.61 10.79 3.23
N THR A 431 -2.32 9.57 3.65
CA THR A 431 -3.31 8.74 4.37
C THR A 431 -3.62 9.27 5.76
N ALA A 432 -2.60 9.71 6.49
CA ALA A 432 -2.78 10.34 7.81
C ALA A 432 -3.57 11.65 7.70
N LEU A 433 -3.23 12.49 6.71
CA LEU A 433 -3.97 13.73 6.40
C LEU A 433 -5.43 13.43 6.03
N GLY A 434 -5.69 12.41 5.19
CA GLY A 434 -7.04 12.00 4.83
C GLY A 434 -7.86 11.60 6.04
N SER A 435 -7.32 10.74 6.91
CA SER A 435 -7.97 10.33 8.16
C SER A 435 -8.22 11.52 9.10
N ALA A 436 -7.23 12.41 9.27
CA ALA A 436 -7.37 13.62 10.10
C ALA A 436 -8.44 14.57 9.56
N THR A 437 -8.51 14.74 8.24
CA THR A 437 -9.54 15.58 7.60
C THR A 437 -10.94 15.05 7.86
N VAL A 438 -11.14 13.74 7.67
CA VAL A 438 -12.44 13.08 7.90
C VAL A 438 -12.80 13.12 9.39
N GLN A 439 -11.83 12.86 10.30
CA GLN A 439 -12.05 12.94 11.74
C GLN A 439 -12.45 14.34 12.18
N ARG A 440 -11.75 15.38 11.70
CA ARG A 440 -12.08 16.78 12.01
C ARG A 440 -13.45 17.17 11.50
N LEU A 441 -13.79 16.75 10.29
CA LEU A 441 -15.10 16.99 9.70
C LEU A 441 -16.21 16.33 10.52
N TYR A 442 -15.98 15.07 10.94
CA TYR A 442 -16.92 14.34 11.78
C TYR A 442 -17.10 15.00 13.15
N ASN A 443 -16.01 15.38 13.83
CA ASN A 443 -16.07 16.01 15.16
C ASN A 443 -16.76 17.39 15.10
N TRP A 444 -16.50 18.15 14.03
CA TRP A 444 -17.22 19.41 13.80
C TRP A 444 -18.72 19.18 13.56
N SER A 445 -19.07 18.21 12.73
CA SER A 445 -20.46 17.89 12.40
C SER A 445 -21.21 17.35 13.62
N ILE A 446 -20.61 16.45 14.41
CA ILE A 446 -21.27 15.89 15.59
C ILE A 446 -21.51 16.96 16.67
N SER A 447 -20.56 17.89 16.89
CA SER A 447 -20.73 18.99 17.83
C SER A 447 -21.88 19.90 17.42
N LYS A 448 -21.95 20.27 16.14
CA LYS A 448 -23.05 21.07 15.57
C LYS A 448 -24.40 20.36 15.69
N ASN A 449 -24.47 19.09 15.30
CA ASN A 449 -25.73 18.35 15.27
C ASN A 449 -26.21 17.96 16.67
N SER A 450 -25.32 17.77 17.63
CA SER A 450 -25.70 17.54 19.03
C SER A 450 -26.33 18.79 19.64
N LEU A 451 -25.79 19.99 19.35
CA LEU A 451 -26.38 21.27 19.77
C LEU A 451 -27.75 21.48 19.12
N ASN A 452 -27.85 21.29 17.81
CA ASN A 452 -29.12 21.43 17.09
C ASN A 452 -30.19 20.45 17.60
N ALA A 453 -29.82 19.24 17.94
CA ALA A 453 -30.73 18.24 18.48
C ALA A 453 -31.20 18.60 19.90
N ALA A 454 -30.29 19.16 20.71
CA ALA A 454 -30.63 19.65 22.04
C ALA A 454 -31.56 20.87 21.99
N ASP A 455 -31.31 21.82 21.10
CA ASP A 455 -32.14 23.05 20.94
C ASP A 455 -33.57 22.74 20.47
N ASN A 456 -33.76 21.64 19.70
CA ASN A 456 -35.07 21.21 19.23
C ASN A 456 -35.86 20.38 20.26
N MET A 457 -35.27 20.06 21.41
CA MET A 457 -35.93 19.38 22.52
C MET A 457 -36.46 20.36 23.55
N ASP A 458 -37.45 21.16 23.19
CA ASP A 458 -38.26 21.85 24.18
C ASP A 458 -39.34 20.92 24.76
N GLY A 459 -39.88 21.24 25.94
CA GLY A 459 -40.78 20.37 26.71
C GLY A 459 -42.07 19.96 26.01
N THR A 460 -42.32 20.47 24.77
CA THR A 460 -43.51 20.15 23.95
C THR A 460 -43.27 19.01 22.98
N VAL A 461 -42.02 18.65 22.69
CA VAL A 461 -41.63 17.66 21.69
C VAL A 461 -41.02 16.38 22.33
N MET A 462 -40.91 16.32 23.66
CA MET A 462 -40.44 15.11 24.33
C MET A 462 -41.40 13.92 24.05
N PRO A 463 -40.90 12.82 23.51
CA PRO A 463 -41.73 11.61 23.47
C PRO A 463 -42.06 11.19 24.91
N PHE A 464 -43.35 11.20 25.24
CA PHE A 464 -43.88 10.88 26.58
C PHE A 464 -43.52 9.45 27.06
N ASP A 465 -42.96 8.63 26.18
CA ASP A 465 -42.71 7.20 26.44
C ASP A 465 -41.24 6.89 26.87
N LEU A 466 -40.36 7.91 27.01
CA LEU A 466 -39.00 7.63 27.45
C LEU A 466 -38.91 7.66 28.99
N PRO A 467 -38.54 6.55 29.64
CA PRO A 467 -38.67 6.36 31.09
C PRO A 467 -37.61 7.16 31.89
N SER A 468 -36.56 7.66 31.27
CA SER A 468 -35.52 8.41 31.97
C SER A 468 -34.83 9.45 31.10
N TRP A 469 -34.22 10.48 31.75
CA TRP A 469 -33.39 11.47 31.09
C TRP A 469 -32.18 10.88 30.34
N SER A 470 -31.60 9.80 30.88
CA SER A 470 -30.50 9.06 30.26
C SER A 470 -30.90 8.43 28.93
N ASP A 471 -32.12 7.91 28.82
CA ASP A 471 -32.63 7.27 27.59
C ASP A 471 -32.87 8.33 26.51
N THR A 472 -33.40 9.50 26.92
CA THR A 472 -33.57 10.64 26.03
C THR A 472 -32.23 11.10 25.45
N MET A 473 -31.21 11.27 26.29
CA MET A 473 -29.84 11.63 25.85
C MET A 473 -29.22 10.59 24.95
N ALA A 474 -29.46 9.30 25.18
CA ALA A 474 -28.97 8.21 24.31
C ALA A 474 -29.59 8.29 22.91
N VAL A 475 -30.89 8.59 22.81
CA VAL A 475 -31.57 8.76 21.51
C VAL A 475 -31.04 9.98 20.76
N ILE A 476 -30.88 11.14 21.45
CA ILE A 476 -30.30 12.37 20.87
C ILE A 476 -28.90 12.07 20.32
N SER A 477 -28.06 11.48 21.14
CA SER A 477 -26.69 11.14 20.78
C SER A 477 -26.65 10.20 19.56
N LYS A 478 -27.49 9.16 19.53
CA LYS A 478 -27.59 8.26 18.39
C LYS A 478 -27.99 8.99 17.10
N GLN A 479 -28.99 9.89 17.18
CA GLN A 479 -29.44 10.65 16.02
C GLN A 479 -28.37 11.67 15.56
N ALA A 480 -27.75 12.39 16.48
CA ALA A 480 -26.67 13.31 16.16
C ALA A 480 -25.50 12.61 15.42
N VAL A 481 -25.11 11.42 15.88
CA VAL A 481 -24.10 10.58 15.21
C VAL A 481 -24.54 10.21 13.81
N MET A 482 -25.76 9.74 13.61
CA MET A 482 -26.28 9.33 12.30
C MET A 482 -26.30 10.50 11.31
N ILE A 483 -26.83 11.67 11.72
CA ILE A 483 -26.89 12.87 10.89
C ILE A 483 -25.47 13.31 10.51
N SER A 484 -24.55 13.31 11.48
CA SER A 484 -23.17 13.74 11.26
C SER A 484 -22.43 12.83 10.28
N ILE A 485 -22.63 11.51 10.36
CA ILE A 485 -22.04 10.58 9.42
C ILE A 485 -22.64 10.78 8.02
N LYS A 486 -23.94 11.01 7.89
CA LYS A 486 -24.60 11.34 6.60
C LYS A 486 -24.00 12.62 6.00
N GLU A 487 -23.88 13.69 6.78
CA GLU A 487 -23.26 14.94 6.31
C GLU A 487 -21.83 14.69 5.79
N CYS A 488 -21.02 13.92 6.54
CA CYS A 488 -19.66 13.58 6.12
C CYS A 488 -19.63 12.81 4.78
N TYR A 489 -20.49 11.81 4.60
CA TYR A 489 -20.60 11.11 3.33
C TYR A 489 -21.08 12.02 2.19
N GLY A 490 -21.94 12.98 2.48
CA GLY A 490 -22.36 14.03 1.53
C GLY A 490 -21.16 14.87 1.05
N TYR A 491 -20.32 15.33 1.99
CA TYR A 491 -19.08 16.05 1.64
C TYR A 491 -18.10 15.19 0.86
N MET A 492 -17.92 13.91 1.21
CA MET A 492 -17.06 13.00 0.47
C MET A 492 -17.58 12.78 -0.95
N THR A 493 -18.89 12.65 -1.14
CA THR A 493 -19.51 12.58 -2.46
C THR A 493 -19.21 13.82 -3.31
N ALA A 494 -19.31 15.02 -2.74
CA ALA A 494 -18.97 16.26 -3.44
C ALA A 494 -17.49 16.31 -3.83
N ILE A 495 -16.58 15.89 -2.96
CA ILE A 495 -15.14 15.77 -3.25
C ILE A 495 -14.92 14.75 -4.39
N GLY A 496 -15.60 13.60 -4.37
CA GLY A 496 -15.52 12.58 -5.40
C GLY A 496 -15.93 13.11 -6.78
N ILE A 497 -17.03 13.86 -6.85
CA ILE A 497 -17.51 14.51 -8.08
C ILE A 497 -16.49 15.57 -8.56
N LEU A 498 -15.96 16.38 -7.65
CA LEU A 498 -14.92 17.37 -7.98
C LEU A 498 -13.67 16.70 -8.56
N MET A 499 -13.22 15.60 -7.97
CA MET A 499 -12.08 14.83 -8.46
C MET A 499 -12.34 14.24 -9.86
N MET A 500 -13.55 13.75 -10.14
CA MET A 500 -13.93 13.30 -11.48
C MET A 500 -13.89 14.45 -12.49
N MET A 501 -14.38 15.62 -12.14
CA MET A 501 -14.31 16.82 -13.02
C MET A 501 -12.86 17.20 -13.32
N LEU A 502 -11.96 17.18 -12.32
CA LEU A 502 -10.54 17.47 -12.51
C LEU A 502 -9.88 16.47 -13.48
N ILE A 503 -10.24 15.18 -13.42
CA ILE A 503 -9.73 14.19 -14.37
C ILE A 503 -10.29 14.39 -15.76
N ILE A 504 -11.56 14.81 -15.90
CA ILE A 504 -12.16 15.11 -17.21
C ILE A 504 -11.46 16.29 -17.88
N ILE A 505 -11.10 17.31 -17.13
CA ILE A 505 -10.38 18.50 -17.65
C ILE A 505 -8.94 18.15 -18.00
N HIS A 506 -8.28 17.26 -17.23
CA HIS A 506 -6.89 16.92 -17.45
C HIS A 506 -6.65 16.11 -18.74
N HIS A 507 -5.66 16.53 -19.52
CA HIS A 507 -5.23 15.83 -20.72
C HIS A 507 -4.12 14.82 -20.37
N TYR A 508 -4.49 13.54 -20.27
CA TYR A 508 -3.53 12.45 -20.17
C TYR A 508 -2.85 12.24 -21.53
N ARG A 509 -1.70 12.87 -21.73
CA ARG A 509 -0.85 12.55 -22.88
C ARG A 509 -0.22 11.20 -22.61
N LEU A 510 -0.58 10.19 -23.40
CA LEU A 510 0.09 8.90 -23.38
C LEU A 510 1.45 9.06 -24.07
N PRO A 511 2.55 8.86 -23.36
CA PRO A 511 3.79 8.53 -24.02
C PRO A 511 3.64 7.15 -24.68
N VAL A 512 4.45 6.88 -25.68
CA VAL A 512 4.60 5.55 -26.30
C VAL A 512 4.63 4.49 -25.19
N ILE A 513 3.89 3.38 -25.35
CA ILE A 513 3.85 2.26 -24.41
C ILE A 513 5.29 1.85 -24.13
N ARG A 514 5.78 2.14 -22.92
CA ARG A 514 7.13 1.74 -22.50
C ARG A 514 7.05 0.31 -22.00
N LEU A 515 7.66 -0.60 -22.72
CA LEU A 515 7.88 -1.95 -22.25
C LEU A 515 8.93 -1.95 -21.12
N LEU A 516 8.89 -2.96 -20.30
CA LEU A 516 9.95 -3.22 -19.31
C LEU A 516 11.30 -3.29 -20.02
N PRO A 517 12.36 -2.65 -19.50
CA PRO A 517 13.68 -2.75 -20.09
C PRO A 517 14.15 -4.21 -20.07
N ARG A 518 14.89 -4.61 -21.09
CA ARG A 518 15.53 -5.93 -21.15
C ARG A 518 16.53 -6.09 -20.01
N MET A 519 16.80 -7.31 -19.58
CA MET A 519 17.81 -7.57 -18.54
C MET A 519 19.20 -7.10 -18.98
N ALA A 520 19.52 -7.16 -20.28
CA ALA A 520 20.74 -6.59 -20.84
C ALA A 520 20.84 -5.07 -20.59
N ALA A 521 19.77 -4.31 -20.84
CA ALA A 521 19.74 -2.87 -20.57
C ALA A 521 19.84 -2.56 -19.07
N ILE A 522 19.28 -3.41 -18.22
CA ILE A 522 19.41 -3.28 -16.77
C ILE A 522 20.85 -3.58 -16.33
N ARG A 523 21.48 -4.62 -16.90
CA ARG A 523 22.91 -4.92 -16.67
C ARG A 523 23.80 -3.79 -17.15
N GLN A 524 23.56 -3.24 -18.33
CA GLN A 524 24.33 -2.11 -18.87
C GLN A 524 24.19 -0.86 -17.98
N TRP A 525 23.00 -0.55 -17.51
CA TRP A 525 22.79 0.54 -16.54
C TRP A 525 23.51 0.27 -15.20
N MET A 526 23.47 -0.96 -14.71
CA MET A 526 24.21 -1.35 -13.50
C MET A 526 25.73 -1.29 -13.69
N ASN A 527 26.24 -1.60 -14.87
CA ASN A 527 27.66 -1.52 -15.18
C ASN A 527 28.12 -0.06 -15.31
N THR A 528 27.30 0.83 -15.90
CA THR A 528 27.59 2.29 -15.94
C THR A 528 27.58 2.90 -14.54
N GLU A 529 26.73 2.42 -13.64
CA GLU A 529 26.71 2.86 -12.24
C GLU A 529 27.93 2.36 -11.45
N LYS A 530 28.50 1.21 -11.81
CA LYS A 530 29.77 0.69 -11.26
C LYS A 530 30.98 1.49 -11.75
N THR A 531 31.03 1.86 -13.03
CA THR A 531 32.15 2.62 -13.62
C THR A 531 32.19 4.07 -13.12
N ASN A 532 31.06 4.62 -12.71
CA ASN A 532 30.97 5.93 -12.06
C ASN A 532 31.30 5.90 -10.55
N ASP A 533 31.68 4.74 -9.99
CA ASP A 533 32.14 4.59 -8.61
C ASP A 533 33.69 4.51 -8.59
N PRO A 534 34.43 5.59 -8.27
CA PRO A 534 35.89 5.69 -8.49
C PRO A 534 36.74 4.77 -7.60
N LYS A 535 36.14 3.91 -6.78
CA LYS A 535 36.86 3.00 -5.85
C LYS A 535 36.36 1.54 -5.85
N GLY A 536 35.54 1.13 -6.80
CA GLY A 536 35.06 -0.25 -6.92
C GLY A 536 36.02 -1.12 -7.74
N SER A 537 36.71 -2.07 -7.10
CA SER A 537 37.57 -3.03 -7.78
C SER A 537 36.79 -3.87 -8.79
N VAL A 538 37.20 -3.78 -10.05
CA VAL A 538 36.69 -4.54 -11.18
C VAL A 538 37.20 -5.99 -11.10
N ILE A 539 36.32 -6.97 -11.11
CA ILE A 539 36.64 -8.35 -11.50
C ILE A 539 35.99 -8.58 -12.87
N PRO A 540 36.76 -8.75 -13.95
CA PRO A 540 36.20 -8.99 -15.26
C PRO A 540 35.89 -10.48 -15.43
N ASN A 541 34.65 -10.84 -15.62
CA ASN A 541 34.26 -12.12 -16.23
C ASN A 541 33.79 -11.86 -17.68
N LYS A 542 34.68 -12.06 -18.60
CA LYS A 542 34.48 -11.79 -20.04
C LYS A 542 34.02 -13.00 -20.87
N ALA A 543 33.75 -14.16 -20.26
CA ALA A 543 33.59 -15.40 -20.99
C ALA A 543 32.15 -15.93 -21.16
N GLU A 544 31.12 -15.22 -20.64
CA GLU A 544 29.73 -15.70 -20.76
C GLU A 544 28.77 -14.67 -21.42
N GLU A 545 29.30 -13.56 -21.94
CA GLU A 545 28.45 -12.44 -22.42
C GLU A 545 28.06 -12.56 -23.92
N ASP A 546 28.82 -13.29 -24.73
CA ASP A 546 28.66 -13.23 -26.20
C ASP A 546 27.56 -14.16 -26.76
N ASP A 547 27.19 -15.24 -26.06
CA ASP A 547 26.18 -16.21 -26.54
C ASP A 547 24.71 -15.84 -26.15
N GLU A 548 24.50 -14.94 -25.18
CA GLU A 548 23.14 -14.58 -24.74
C GLU A 548 22.54 -13.35 -25.48
N ASP A 549 23.40 -12.51 -26.08
CA ASP A 549 22.96 -11.27 -26.73
C ASP A 549 22.46 -11.45 -28.16
N GLU A 550 22.93 -12.47 -28.89
CA GLU A 550 22.47 -12.77 -30.26
C GLU A 550 21.07 -13.40 -30.30
N GLU A 551 20.68 -14.24 -29.31
CA GLU A 551 19.33 -14.83 -29.24
C GLU A 551 18.24 -13.79 -28.87
N ASP A 552 18.57 -12.78 -28.05
CA ASP A 552 17.59 -11.76 -27.62
C ASP A 552 17.27 -10.73 -28.71
N ASP A 553 18.19 -10.48 -29.65
CA ASP A 553 17.99 -9.53 -30.75
C ASP A 553 17.25 -10.13 -31.95
N ALA A 554 17.35 -11.43 -32.18
CA ALA A 554 16.62 -12.14 -33.24
C ALA A 554 15.09 -12.12 -32.97
N ASP A 555 14.65 -12.34 -31.72
CA ASP A 555 13.24 -12.35 -31.34
C ASP A 555 12.56 -10.97 -31.46
N CYS A 556 13.34 -9.88 -31.41
CA CYS A 556 12.80 -8.51 -31.50
C CYS A 556 12.60 -8.05 -32.95
N LEU A 557 13.39 -8.57 -33.87
CA LEU A 557 13.26 -8.29 -35.30
C LEU A 557 12.05 -9.02 -35.92
N GLU A 558 11.74 -10.21 -35.42
CA GLU A 558 10.57 -10.98 -35.86
C GLU A 558 9.25 -10.35 -35.38
N TYR A 559 9.19 -9.83 -34.15
CA TYR A 559 8.01 -9.14 -33.61
C TYR A 559 7.73 -7.79 -34.30
N LYS A 560 8.76 -7.09 -34.79
CA LYS A 560 8.58 -5.87 -35.60
C LYS A 560 8.05 -6.18 -37.01
N LYS A 561 8.47 -7.27 -37.62
CA LYS A 561 8.00 -7.70 -38.96
C LYS A 561 6.56 -8.20 -38.96
N GLU A 562 6.07 -8.79 -37.86
CA GLU A 562 4.65 -9.21 -37.75
C GLU A 562 3.67 -8.05 -37.54
N LYS A 563 4.14 -6.85 -37.17
CA LYS A 563 3.29 -5.66 -37.02
C LYS A 563 3.24 -4.77 -38.26
N GLU A 564 4.13 -4.99 -39.21
CA GLU A 564 4.17 -4.24 -40.48
C GLU A 564 3.46 -4.99 -41.65
N ASN A 565 3.01 -6.22 -41.40
CA ASN A 565 2.11 -6.99 -42.26
C ASN A 565 0.73 -7.13 -41.56
#